data_4face73a6e3d04ed1b1f112b0c1c13f5
#
_entry.id   4face73a6e3d04ed1b1f112b0c1c13f5
#
_cell.length_a   1.000
_cell.length_b   1.000
_cell.length_c   1.000
_cell.angle_alpha   90.00
_cell.angle_beta   90.00
_cell.angle_gamma   90.00
#
_symmetry.space_group_name_H-M   'P 1'
#
loop_
_entity.id
_entity.type
_entity.pdbx_description
1 polymer ?
#
loop_
_entity_poly.entity_id
_entity_poly.type
_entity_poly.pdbx_seq_one_letter_code
_entity_poly.pdbx_strand_id
1 'polypeptide(L)'
;IKNDIVVNGSSFATKAILYSQDPGSRATGGMYTLNRNRPTMHKEFRDAVYRLREGEVSDPFETESGWHIVKVEKIRGQEVDARHILLIPDVTNDAIVEAKRTIDLIRKRIIDGELTFTEAAKELSDEVETRSNGGVLINPTTGDTRFELTKMDPVLYSQAQRLKDNEISMPLLDEDQRGVKKYKILKVSNRFDEHIADYSQDFIKIKELALKEKQLKRIQSWMIEKIEDTYININKDNQDCNFTNKWVKN
;
A
#
# COMPACT_ATOMS: atom_id res chain seq x y z
N ILE A 1 -28.00 -4.92 -12.30
CA ILE A 1 -27.89 -5.72 -11.05
C ILE A 1 -28.90 -5.20 -10.01
N LYS A 2 -28.86 -3.90 -9.60
CA LYS A 2 -29.79 -3.36 -8.61
C LYS A 2 -31.26 -3.58 -9.00
N ASN A 3 -31.65 -3.27 -10.23
CA ASN A 3 -33.02 -3.48 -10.71
C ASN A 3 -33.43 -4.96 -10.66
N ASP A 4 -32.53 -5.88 -10.98
CA ASP A 4 -32.81 -7.30 -10.87
C ASP A 4 -33.11 -7.74 -9.44
N ILE A 5 -32.42 -7.14 -8.46
CA ILE A 5 -32.60 -7.47 -7.04
C ILE A 5 -33.89 -6.84 -6.51
N VAL A 6 -34.08 -5.53 -6.77
CA VAL A 6 -35.15 -4.76 -6.14
C VAL A 6 -36.50 -4.97 -6.85
N VAL A 7 -36.49 -5.03 -8.20
CA VAL A 7 -37.71 -5.12 -9.02
C VAL A 7 -38.05 -6.57 -9.35
N ASN A 8 -37.06 -7.36 -9.75
CA ASN A 8 -37.27 -8.73 -10.22
C ASN A 8 -37.11 -9.79 -9.12
N GLY A 9 -36.79 -9.38 -7.87
CA GLY A 9 -36.70 -10.29 -6.74
C GLY A 9 -35.50 -11.25 -6.76
N SER A 10 -34.46 -10.96 -7.57
CA SER A 10 -33.26 -11.79 -7.63
C SER A 10 -32.52 -11.79 -6.30
N SER A 11 -31.95 -12.94 -5.92
CA SER A 11 -31.13 -13.03 -4.69
C SER A 11 -29.87 -12.15 -4.79
N PHE A 12 -29.69 -11.27 -3.80
CA PHE A 12 -28.49 -10.44 -3.69
C PHE A 12 -27.22 -11.30 -3.58
N ALA A 13 -27.27 -12.35 -2.74
CA ALA A 13 -26.15 -13.27 -2.55
C ALA A 13 -25.75 -13.96 -3.87
N THR A 14 -26.72 -14.42 -4.65
CA THR A 14 -26.45 -15.04 -5.96
C THR A 14 -25.80 -14.04 -6.92
N LYS A 15 -26.31 -12.80 -6.96
CA LYS A 15 -25.71 -11.73 -7.80
C LYS A 15 -24.31 -11.38 -7.33
N ALA A 16 -24.03 -11.39 -6.03
CA ALA A 16 -22.69 -11.14 -5.48
C ALA A 16 -21.71 -12.25 -5.90
N ILE A 17 -22.10 -13.53 -5.81
CA ILE A 17 -21.27 -14.66 -6.25
C ILE A 17 -20.94 -14.57 -7.75
N LEU A 18 -21.91 -14.16 -8.58
CA LEU A 18 -21.75 -14.12 -10.02
C LEU A 18 -20.94 -12.89 -10.50
N TYR A 19 -21.21 -11.74 -9.93
CA TYR A 19 -20.75 -10.46 -10.51
C TYR A 19 -19.76 -9.68 -9.63
N SER A 20 -19.69 -9.94 -8.30
CA SER A 20 -18.79 -9.17 -7.45
C SER A 20 -17.33 -9.45 -7.78
N GLN A 21 -16.54 -8.39 -7.86
CA GLN A 21 -15.09 -8.44 -8.02
C GLN A 21 -14.35 -8.33 -6.67
N ASP A 22 -15.09 -8.35 -5.55
CA ASP A 22 -14.48 -8.39 -4.23
C ASP A 22 -14.02 -9.82 -3.86
N PRO A 23 -12.70 -10.09 -3.79
CA PRO A 23 -12.20 -11.43 -3.47
C PRO A 23 -12.51 -11.84 -2.02
N GLY A 24 -12.69 -10.87 -1.12
CA GLY A 24 -12.90 -11.12 0.31
C GLY A 24 -14.28 -11.67 0.65
N SER A 25 -15.32 -11.27 -0.10
CA SER A 25 -16.71 -11.65 0.24
C SER A 25 -17.48 -12.32 -0.90
N ARG A 26 -16.98 -12.31 -2.13
CA ARG A 26 -17.65 -12.89 -3.28
C ARG A 26 -18.14 -14.33 -3.00
N ALA A 27 -17.27 -15.19 -2.46
CA ALA A 27 -17.57 -16.59 -2.19
C ALA A 27 -18.68 -16.78 -1.14
N THR A 28 -18.86 -15.81 -0.24
CA THR A 28 -19.89 -15.81 0.82
C THR A 28 -21.14 -15.03 0.41
N GLY A 29 -21.29 -14.71 -0.87
CA GLY A 29 -22.41 -13.91 -1.39
C GLY A 29 -22.36 -12.45 -0.94
N GLY A 30 -21.14 -11.89 -0.84
CA GLY A 30 -20.90 -10.49 -0.52
C GLY A 30 -21.02 -10.13 0.96
N MET A 31 -21.00 -11.10 1.87
CA MET A 31 -21.31 -10.89 3.30
C MET A 31 -20.13 -10.26 4.06
N TYR A 32 -20.44 -9.18 4.79
CA TYR A 32 -19.57 -8.55 5.80
C TYR A 32 -20.38 -8.18 7.05
N THR A 33 -19.73 -8.27 8.21
CA THR A 33 -20.23 -7.69 9.46
C THR A 33 -19.42 -6.44 9.78
N LEU A 34 -20.07 -5.29 9.80
CA LEU A 34 -19.47 -4.01 10.16
C LEU A 34 -19.74 -3.72 11.62
N ASN A 35 -18.75 -3.16 12.34
CA ASN A 35 -18.92 -2.71 13.72
C ASN A 35 -18.72 -1.19 13.78
N ARG A 36 -19.70 -0.46 14.34
CA ARG A 36 -19.69 1.02 14.43
C ARG A 36 -18.53 1.54 15.28
N ASN A 37 -18.12 0.78 16.30
CA ASN A 37 -17.04 1.16 17.22
C ASN A 37 -15.64 0.80 16.69
N ARG A 38 -15.55 -0.07 15.67
CA ARG A 38 -14.29 -0.52 15.07
C ARG A 38 -14.40 -0.45 13.54
N PRO A 39 -14.38 0.75 12.98
CA PRO A 39 -14.54 0.93 11.54
C PRO A 39 -13.33 0.39 10.75
N THR A 40 -13.56 -0.57 9.87
CA THR A 40 -12.53 -1.19 9.03
C THR A 40 -12.68 -0.88 7.54
N MET A 41 -13.87 -0.44 7.11
CA MET A 41 -14.19 -0.13 5.71
C MET A 41 -14.00 1.35 5.39
N HIS A 42 -13.91 1.70 4.11
CA HIS A 42 -13.93 3.09 3.63
C HIS A 42 -15.11 3.88 4.21
N LYS A 43 -14.91 5.16 4.42
CA LYS A 43 -15.93 6.03 5.03
C LYS A 43 -17.23 6.02 4.21
N GLU A 44 -17.13 6.15 2.90
CA GLU A 44 -18.26 6.17 1.94
C GLU A 44 -19.07 4.88 2.03
N PHE A 45 -18.39 3.73 2.17
CA PHE A 45 -19.02 2.43 2.32
C PHE A 45 -19.82 2.36 3.64
N ARG A 46 -19.20 2.76 4.74
CA ARG A 46 -19.86 2.79 6.06
C ARG A 46 -21.05 3.72 6.08
N ASP A 47 -20.91 4.92 5.52
CA ASP A 47 -21.97 5.91 5.44
C ASP A 47 -23.16 5.38 4.63
N ALA A 48 -22.91 4.66 3.53
CA ALA A 48 -23.96 4.02 2.77
C ALA A 48 -24.69 2.93 3.57
N VAL A 49 -23.94 2.00 4.21
CA VAL A 49 -24.52 0.91 5.01
C VAL A 49 -25.34 1.45 6.19
N TYR A 50 -24.82 2.44 6.93
CA TYR A 50 -25.44 2.91 8.16
C TYR A 50 -26.68 3.78 7.97
N ARG A 51 -26.95 4.24 6.74
CA ARG A 51 -28.18 4.96 6.36
C ARG A 51 -29.34 4.02 6.00
N LEU A 52 -29.04 2.75 5.71
CA LEU A 52 -30.04 1.78 5.28
C LEU A 52 -30.72 1.10 6.46
N ARG A 53 -31.96 0.68 6.22
CA ARG A 53 -32.73 -0.20 7.10
C ARG A 53 -32.49 -1.67 6.74
N GLU A 54 -32.88 -2.58 7.63
CA GLU A 54 -32.86 -4.01 7.34
C GLU A 54 -33.67 -4.32 6.06
N GLY A 55 -33.08 -5.11 5.18
CA GLY A 55 -33.64 -5.49 3.87
C GLY A 55 -33.45 -4.47 2.76
N GLU A 56 -33.04 -3.25 3.06
CA GLU A 56 -32.89 -2.16 2.08
C GLU A 56 -31.63 -2.30 1.25
N VAL A 57 -31.70 -1.93 -0.04
CA VAL A 57 -30.58 -1.93 -0.99
C VAL A 57 -30.23 -0.48 -1.36
N SER A 58 -28.94 -0.14 -1.30
CA SER A 58 -28.44 1.20 -1.65
C SER A 58 -28.63 1.54 -3.11
N ASP A 59 -28.53 2.82 -3.42
CA ASP A 59 -28.08 3.27 -4.74
C ASP A 59 -26.63 2.88 -4.98
N PRO A 60 -26.19 2.76 -6.26
CA PRO A 60 -24.77 2.61 -6.54
C PRO A 60 -23.98 3.82 -6.03
N PHE A 61 -22.85 3.55 -5.38
CA PHE A 61 -21.93 4.57 -4.89
C PHE A 61 -20.49 4.15 -5.14
N GLU A 62 -19.61 5.12 -5.21
CA GLU A 62 -18.20 4.93 -5.51
C GLU A 62 -17.33 5.01 -4.25
N THR A 63 -16.27 4.20 -4.21
CA THR A 63 -15.16 4.29 -3.27
C THR A 63 -13.85 4.18 -4.05
N GLU A 64 -12.71 4.29 -3.38
CA GLU A 64 -11.41 4.03 -4.00
C GLU A 64 -11.27 2.61 -4.58
N SER A 65 -12.08 1.65 -4.13
CA SER A 65 -12.07 0.26 -4.61
C SER A 65 -12.93 0.06 -5.86
N GLY A 66 -13.81 0.98 -6.21
CA GLY A 66 -14.72 0.90 -7.34
C GLY A 66 -16.17 1.21 -6.95
N TRP A 67 -17.11 0.73 -7.76
CA TRP A 67 -18.54 0.93 -7.60
C TRP A 67 -19.17 -0.17 -6.74
N HIS A 68 -19.95 0.24 -5.78
CA HIS A 68 -20.64 -0.64 -4.84
C HIS A 68 -22.15 -0.50 -4.90
N ILE A 69 -22.84 -1.60 -4.62
CA ILE A 69 -24.18 -1.62 -4.06
C ILE A 69 -24.15 -2.47 -2.79
N VAL A 70 -24.90 -2.09 -1.77
CA VAL A 70 -24.97 -2.80 -0.50
C VAL A 70 -26.43 -3.09 -0.14
N LYS A 71 -26.65 -4.20 0.58
CA LYS A 71 -27.92 -4.55 1.19
C LYS A 71 -27.68 -4.83 2.66
N VAL A 72 -28.45 -4.22 3.55
CA VAL A 72 -28.41 -4.56 4.97
C VAL A 72 -29.28 -5.79 5.21
N GLU A 73 -28.68 -6.84 5.76
CA GLU A 73 -29.39 -8.08 6.12
C GLU A 73 -29.93 -7.98 7.56
N LYS A 74 -29.11 -7.51 8.52
CA LYS A 74 -29.51 -7.43 9.91
C LYS A 74 -28.72 -6.37 10.68
N ILE A 75 -29.39 -5.71 11.61
CA ILE A 75 -28.80 -4.74 12.54
C ILE A 75 -28.87 -5.30 13.95
N ARG A 76 -27.71 -5.42 14.61
CA ARG A 76 -27.57 -5.94 15.97
C ARG A 76 -26.81 -4.95 16.85
N GLY A 77 -27.50 -3.95 17.37
CA GLY A 77 -26.87 -2.90 18.17
C GLY A 77 -25.78 -2.15 17.39
N GLN A 78 -24.51 -2.39 17.72
CA GLN A 78 -23.38 -1.76 17.04
C GLN A 78 -22.89 -2.52 15.80
N GLU A 79 -23.40 -3.74 15.57
CA GLU A 79 -23.03 -4.56 14.43
C GLU A 79 -24.11 -4.53 13.35
N VAL A 80 -23.66 -4.47 12.10
CA VAL A 80 -24.50 -4.51 10.91
C VAL A 80 -23.99 -5.58 9.97
N ASP A 81 -24.81 -6.60 9.74
CA ASP A 81 -24.58 -7.58 8.70
C ASP A 81 -25.07 -7.01 7.37
N ALA A 82 -24.18 -6.88 6.43
CA ALA A 82 -24.49 -6.34 5.11
C ALA A 82 -23.87 -7.23 4.02
N ARG A 83 -24.54 -7.28 2.87
CA ARG A 83 -23.95 -7.83 1.64
C ARG A 83 -23.59 -6.70 0.71
N HIS A 84 -22.51 -6.87 -0.04
CA HIS A 84 -22.15 -5.93 -1.08
C HIS A 84 -21.76 -6.62 -2.40
N ILE A 85 -21.85 -5.87 -3.46
CA ILE A 85 -21.31 -6.20 -4.78
C ILE A 85 -20.37 -5.07 -5.15
N LEU A 86 -19.13 -5.42 -5.43
CA LEU A 86 -18.11 -4.51 -5.95
C LEU A 86 -17.97 -4.74 -7.45
N LEU A 87 -18.00 -3.66 -8.23
CA LEU A 87 -17.62 -3.65 -9.65
C LEU A 87 -16.50 -2.65 -9.86
N ILE A 88 -15.41 -3.11 -10.44
CA ILE A 88 -14.27 -2.28 -10.80
C ILE A 88 -14.40 -1.96 -12.30
N PRO A 89 -14.52 -0.68 -12.69
CA PRO A 89 -14.58 -0.32 -14.10
C PRO A 89 -13.32 -0.75 -14.84
N ASP A 90 -13.46 -1.36 -16.00
CA ASP A 90 -12.33 -1.63 -16.87
C ASP A 90 -11.73 -0.31 -17.37
N VAL A 91 -10.41 -0.21 -17.28
CA VAL A 91 -9.68 0.93 -17.85
C VAL A 91 -9.62 0.76 -19.36
N THR A 92 -10.33 1.61 -20.08
CA THR A 92 -10.36 1.59 -21.55
C THR A 92 -9.02 2.05 -22.14
N ASN A 93 -8.69 1.58 -23.34
CA ASN A 93 -7.49 2.06 -24.05
C ASN A 93 -7.54 3.58 -24.28
N ASP A 94 -8.70 4.14 -24.55
CA ASP A 94 -8.88 5.60 -24.73
C ASP A 94 -8.55 6.37 -23.45
N ALA A 95 -8.94 5.86 -22.28
CA ALA A 95 -8.60 6.45 -20.99
C ALA A 95 -7.08 6.40 -20.72
N ILE A 96 -6.42 5.30 -21.11
CA ILE A 96 -4.95 5.17 -21.01
C ILE A 96 -4.25 6.19 -21.93
N VAL A 97 -4.73 6.36 -23.16
CA VAL A 97 -4.17 7.33 -24.12
C VAL A 97 -4.35 8.75 -23.60
N GLU A 98 -5.52 9.09 -23.08
CA GLU A 98 -5.79 10.43 -22.55
C GLU A 98 -4.99 10.72 -21.27
N ALA A 99 -4.83 9.75 -20.38
CA ALA A 99 -3.97 9.89 -19.20
C ALA A 99 -2.50 10.12 -19.61
N LYS A 100 -2.03 9.40 -20.65
CA LYS A 100 -0.69 9.63 -21.20
C LYS A 100 -0.53 11.04 -21.75
N ARG A 101 -1.51 11.50 -22.53
CA ARG A 101 -1.51 12.86 -23.09
C ARG A 101 -1.48 13.93 -21.99
N THR A 102 -2.26 13.73 -20.95
CA THR A 102 -2.33 14.66 -19.82
C THR A 102 -0.97 14.76 -19.12
N ILE A 103 -0.33 13.63 -18.81
CA ILE A 103 0.97 13.65 -18.13
C ILE A 103 2.10 14.16 -19.04
N ASP A 104 2.04 13.92 -20.36
CA ASP A 104 2.97 14.50 -21.33
C ASP A 104 2.86 16.04 -21.36
N LEU A 105 1.64 16.59 -21.29
CA LEU A 105 1.42 18.04 -21.19
C LEU A 105 1.94 18.60 -19.86
N ILE A 106 1.67 17.95 -18.75
CA ILE A 106 2.20 18.37 -17.43
C ILE A 106 3.73 18.37 -17.46
N ARG A 107 4.33 17.28 -17.94
CA ARG A 107 5.80 17.19 -18.09
C ARG A 107 6.36 18.33 -18.95
N LYS A 108 5.72 18.63 -20.08
CA LYS A 108 6.13 19.73 -20.96
C LYS A 108 6.10 21.06 -20.22
N ARG A 109 5.02 21.38 -19.52
CA ARG A 109 4.90 22.63 -18.73
C ARG A 109 5.99 22.78 -17.68
N ILE A 110 6.40 21.65 -17.05
CA ILE A 110 7.50 21.66 -16.08
C ILE A 110 8.84 21.93 -16.79
N ILE A 111 9.10 21.31 -17.94
CA ILE A 111 10.33 21.50 -18.72
C ILE A 111 10.42 22.93 -19.27
N ASP A 112 9.31 23.49 -19.72
CA ASP A 112 9.23 24.86 -20.25
C ASP A 112 9.32 25.91 -19.11
N GLY A 113 9.34 25.49 -17.84
CA GLY A 113 9.46 26.36 -16.68
C GLY A 113 8.17 27.09 -16.28
N GLU A 114 7.03 26.70 -16.84
CA GLU A 114 5.72 27.26 -16.46
C GLU A 114 5.27 26.84 -15.05
N LEU A 115 5.71 25.66 -14.61
CA LEU A 115 5.45 25.09 -13.30
C LEU A 115 6.73 24.44 -12.76
N THR A 116 6.92 24.48 -11.46
CA THR A 116 7.90 23.61 -10.80
C THR A 116 7.32 22.19 -10.67
N PHE A 117 8.19 21.19 -10.55
CA PHE A 117 7.76 19.81 -10.28
C PHE A 117 6.91 19.72 -9.00
N THR A 118 7.30 20.48 -7.97
CA THR A 118 6.60 20.52 -6.67
C THR A 118 5.18 21.08 -6.80
N GLU A 119 5.00 22.16 -7.56
CA GLU A 119 3.67 22.73 -7.84
C GLU A 119 2.82 21.77 -8.63
N ALA A 120 3.36 21.18 -9.70
CA ALA A 120 2.67 20.20 -10.50
C ALA A 120 2.22 18.99 -9.65
N ALA A 121 3.08 18.49 -8.76
CA ALA A 121 2.73 17.40 -7.86
C ALA A 121 1.59 17.77 -6.89
N LYS A 122 1.63 18.99 -6.31
CA LYS A 122 0.61 19.45 -5.37
C LYS A 122 -0.76 19.67 -6.01
N GLU A 123 -0.78 20.21 -7.21
CA GLU A 123 -2.00 20.66 -7.87
C GLU A 123 -2.62 19.60 -8.79
N LEU A 124 -1.78 18.78 -9.46
CA LEU A 124 -2.19 17.96 -10.57
C LEU A 124 -1.97 16.44 -10.35
N SER A 125 -1.30 16.04 -9.27
CA SER A 125 -1.08 14.62 -8.97
C SER A 125 -2.29 14.00 -8.29
N ASP A 126 -2.65 12.79 -8.72
CA ASP A 126 -3.65 11.93 -8.07
C ASP A 126 -3.05 11.10 -6.93
N GLU A 127 -1.71 11.10 -6.75
CA GLU A 127 -1.02 10.34 -5.72
C GLU A 127 -1.18 11.01 -4.35
N VAL A 128 -2.11 10.48 -3.54
CA VAL A 128 -2.52 11.07 -2.26
C VAL A 128 -1.37 11.11 -1.25
N GLU A 129 -0.51 10.07 -1.25
CA GLU A 129 0.55 9.92 -0.24
C GLU A 129 1.65 10.99 -0.36
N THR A 130 2.00 11.39 -1.58
CA THR A 130 3.11 12.31 -1.82
C THR A 130 2.69 13.69 -2.32
N ARG A 131 1.46 13.83 -2.81
CA ARG A 131 0.92 15.08 -3.36
C ARG A 131 1.09 16.28 -2.42
N SER A 132 0.69 16.12 -1.15
CA SER A 132 0.77 17.19 -0.15
C SER A 132 2.20 17.64 0.13
N ASN A 133 3.17 16.74 -0.05
CA ASN A 133 4.61 16.98 0.12
C ASN A 133 5.33 17.33 -1.21
N GLY A 134 4.59 17.72 -2.24
CA GLY A 134 5.15 18.09 -3.53
C GLY A 134 5.79 16.95 -4.31
N GLY A 135 5.31 15.72 -4.12
CA GLY A 135 5.78 14.52 -4.81
C GLY A 135 7.08 13.91 -4.24
N VAL A 136 7.54 14.37 -3.08
CA VAL A 136 8.77 13.84 -2.46
C VAL A 136 8.53 12.44 -1.92
N LEU A 137 9.33 11.49 -2.41
CA LEU A 137 9.33 10.13 -1.92
C LEU A 137 10.14 10.01 -0.63
N ILE A 138 9.60 9.30 0.35
CA ILE A 138 10.28 8.96 1.59
C ILE A 138 10.66 7.49 1.55
N ASN A 139 11.92 7.19 1.82
CA ASN A 139 12.41 5.82 1.91
C ASN A 139 11.81 5.16 3.17
N PRO A 140 11.00 4.10 3.02
CA PRO A 140 10.32 3.49 4.16
C PRO A 140 11.28 2.81 5.15
N THR A 141 12.50 2.51 4.72
CA THR A 141 13.50 1.87 5.58
C THR A 141 14.28 2.86 6.42
N THR A 142 14.63 4.02 5.85
CA THR A 142 15.50 5.01 6.50
C THR A 142 14.74 6.23 7.00
N GLY A 143 13.52 6.47 6.49
CA GLY A 143 12.72 7.64 6.84
C GLY A 143 13.21 8.95 6.22
N ASP A 144 14.23 8.90 5.36
CA ASP A 144 14.77 10.05 4.64
C ASP A 144 14.37 10.05 3.15
N THR A 145 14.87 11.00 2.37
CA THR A 145 14.58 11.15 0.94
C THR A 145 15.60 10.46 0.04
N ARG A 146 16.58 9.74 0.61
CA ARG A 146 17.64 9.06 -0.13
C ARG A 146 17.30 7.59 -0.37
N PHE A 147 17.58 7.14 -1.57
CA PHE A 147 17.36 5.76 -1.97
C PHE A 147 18.65 5.15 -2.49
N GLU A 148 19.02 3.99 -1.99
CA GLU A 148 20.06 3.17 -2.61
C GLU A 148 19.48 2.53 -3.88
N LEU A 149 20.09 2.81 -5.04
CA LEU A 149 19.61 2.33 -6.34
C LEU A 149 19.38 0.82 -6.35
N THR A 150 20.26 0.06 -5.74
CA THR A 150 20.17 -1.41 -5.68
C THR A 150 19.04 -1.95 -4.80
N LYS A 151 18.42 -1.11 -3.98
CA LYS A 151 17.33 -1.45 -3.08
C LYS A 151 16.00 -0.79 -3.46
N MET A 152 15.98 -0.07 -4.57
CA MET A 152 14.75 0.53 -5.09
C MET A 152 13.84 -0.53 -5.72
N ASP A 153 12.57 -0.20 -5.82
CA ASP A 153 11.66 -0.92 -6.69
C ASP A 153 12.23 -1.00 -8.12
N PRO A 154 12.20 -2.15 -8.78
CA PRO A 154 12.82 -2.33 -10.11
C PRO A 154 12.29 -1.37 -11.17
N VAL A 155 11.02 -1.00 -11.11
CA VAL A 155 10.39 -0.07 -12.07
C VAL A 155 10.94 1.33 -11.86
N LEU A 156 10.97 1.80 -10.61
CA LEU A 156 11.56 3.10 -10.25
C LEU A 156 13.06 3.13 -10.56
N TYR A 157 13.79 2.06 -10.24
CA TYR A 157 15.22 1.93 -10.55
C TYR A 157 15.50 2.10 -12.04
N SER A 158 14.76 1.40 -12.90
CA SER A 158 14.96 1.43 -14.36
C SER A 158 14.89 2.84 -14.95
N GLN A 159 14.09 3.71 -14.34
CA GLN A 159 13.94 5.11 -14.73
C GLN A 159 15.00 5.99 -14.05
N ALA A 160 15.13 5.90 -12.74
CA ALA A 160 16.02 6.74 -11.94
C ALA A 160 17.49 6.59 -12.37
N GLN A 161 17.95 5.39 -12.72
CA GLN A 161 19.33 5.15 -13.12
C GLN A 161 19.78 5.95 -14.35
N ARG A 162 18.87 6.31 -15.25
CA ARG A 162 19.14 7.03 -16.50
C ARG A 162 19.04 8.53 -16.39
N LEU A 163 18.40 9.02 -15.32
CA LEU A 163 18.17 10.46 -15.13
C LEU A 163 19.41 11.13 -14.53
N LYS A 164 19.73 12.31 -14.99
CA LYS A 164 20.71 13.21 -14.38
C LYS A 164 20.05 14.02 -13.25
N ASP A 165 20.86 14.77 -12.51
CA ASP A 165 20.36 15.70 -11.50
C ASP A 165 19.39 16.69 -12.12
N ASN A 166 18.26 16.88 -11.45
CA ASN A 166 17.13 17.71 -11.86
C ASN A 166 16.44 17.28 -13.17
N GLU A 167 16.79 16.16 -13.74
CA GLU A 167 16.13 15.62 -14.93
C GLU A 167 14.80 14.94 -14.58
N ILE A 168 13.84 15.07 -15.50
CA ILE A 168 12.49 14.49 -15.38
C ILE A 168 12.33 13.36 -16.38
N SER A 169 11.89 12.20 -15.90
CA SER A 169 11.67 11.03 -16.74
C SER A 169 10.61 11.26 -17.82
N MET A 170 10.61 10.38 -18.82
CA MET A 170 9.44 10.19 -19.67
C MET A 170 8.30 9.60 -18.83
N PRO A 171 7.02 9.80 -19.26
CA PRO A 171 5.90 9.13 -18.61
C PRO A 171 6.06 7.61 -18.59
N LEU A 172 5.93 7.04 -17.41
CA LEU A 172 6.00 5.60 -17.16
C LEU A 172 4.60 5.10 -16.83
N LEU A 173 4.13 4.09 -17.57
CA LEU A 173 2.93 3.35 -17.20
C LEU A 173 3.29 2.36 -16.10
N ASP A 174 2.59 2.45 -14.99
CA ASP A 174 2.70 1.57 -13.85
C ASP A 174 1.33 0.93 -13.55
N GLU A 175 1.34 -0.28 -13.03
CA GLU A 175 0.14 -1.02 -12.66
C GLU A 175 0.27 -1.49 -11.22
N ASP A 176 -0.67 -1.07 -10.36
CA ASP A 176 -0.65 -1.49 -8.97
C ASP A 176 -1.12 -2.94 -8.79
N GLN A 177 -0.98 -3.48 -7.58
CA GLN A 177 -1.37 -4.87 -7.26
C GLN A 177 -2.86 -5.17 -7.50
N ARG A 178 -3.68 -4.15 -7.67
CA ARG A 178 -5.11 -4.25 -7.97
C ARG A 178 -5.41 -4.16 -9.46
N GLY A 179 -4.37 -4.02 -10.32
CA GLY A 179 -4.52 -3.85 -11.75
C GLY A 179 -4.86 -2.42 -12.19
N VAL A 180 -4.80 -1.44 -11.28
CA VAL A 180 -5.05 -0.02 -11.60
C VAL A 180 -3.84 0.55 -12.32
N LYS A 181 -4.03 1.00 -13.57
CA LYS A 181 -2.99 1.59 -14.41
C LYS A 181 -2.86 3.08 -14.13
N LYS A 182 -1.63 3.53 -13.90
CA LYS A 182 -1.28 4.93 -13.62
C LYS A 182 -0.08 5.36 -14.44
N TYR A 183 -0.08 6.59 -14.93
CA TYR A 183 1.12 7.20 -15.48
C TYR A 183 1.86 7.99 -14.40
N LYS A 184 3.17 7.83 -14.35
CA LYS A 184 4.06 8.54 -13.42
C LYS A 184 5.19 9.22 -14.19
N ILE A 185 5.63 10.37 -13.69
CA ILE A 185 6.91 11.00 -14.03
C ILE A 185 7.75 11.11 -12.77
N LEU A 186 9.04 10.91 -12.90
CA LEU A 186 10.00 10.99 -11.80
C LEU A 186 10.94 12.16 -12.04
N LYS A 187 11.35 12.80 -10.95
CA LYS A 187 12.46 13.76 -10.96
C LYS A 187 13.53 13.28 -9.98
N VAL A 188 14.78 13.24 -10.43
CA VAL A 188 15.93 13.05 -9.55
C VAL A 188 16.41 14.42 -9.10
N SER A 189 16.37 14.72 -7.80
CA SER A 189 16.80 16.00 -7.27
C SER A 189 18.31 16.09 -7.12
N ASN A 190 18.94 15.03 -6.59
CA ASN A 190 20.39 14.93 -6.41
C ASN A 190 20.85 13.49 -6.61
N ARG A 191 21.99 13.33 -7.24
CA ARG A 191 22.75 12.08 -7.25
C ARG A 191 23.94 12.17 -6.32
N PHE A 192 24.19 11.09 -5.64
CA PHE A 192 25.38 10.92 -4.83
C PHE A 192 26.18 9.78 -5.43
N ASP A 193 27.43 10.08 -5.82
CA ASP A 193 28.35 9.06 -6.30
C ASP A 193 28.78 8.14 -5.16
N GLU A 194 29.32 6.99 -5.52
CA GLU A 194 29.90 6.06 -4.56
C GLU A 194 31.03 6.77 -3.80
N HIS A 195 30.96 6.74 -2.49
CA HIS A 195 31.95 7.36 -1.61
C HIS A 195 32.13 6.57 -0.33
N ILE A 196 33.23 6.79 0.35
CA ILE A 196 33.45 6.27 1.71
C ILE A 196 32.54 7.05 2.65
N ALA A 197 31.73 6.30 3.42
CA ALA A 197 30.76 6.90 4.32
C ALA A 197 31.43 7.87 5.31
N ASP A 198 30.89 9.09 5.43
CA ASP A 198 31.31 10.11 6.36
C ASP A 198 30.16 10.68 7.21
N TYR A 199 30.49 11.24 8.37
CA TYR A 199 29.46 11.74 9.31
C TYR A 199 28.68 12.95 8.79
N SER A 200 29.21 13.71 7.86
CA SER A 200 28.55 14.93 7.37
C SER A 200 27.42 14.59 6.39
N GLN A 201 27.60 13.52 5.62
CA GLN A 201 26.67 13.12 4.56
C GLN A 201 25.82 11.91 4.93
N ASP A 202 26.37 10.94 5.72
CA ASP A 202 25.78 9.65 5.96
C ASP A 202 25.39 9.42 7.42
N PHE A 203 25.28 10.47 8.22
CA PHE A 203 25.03 10.37 9.67
C PHE A 203 23.87 9.44 10.03
N ILE A 204 22.74 9.54 9.31
CA ILE A 204 21.56 8.72 9.58
C ILE A 204 21.89 7.25 9.36
N LYS A 205 22.52 6.91 8.24
CA LYS A 205 22.90 5.55 7.88
C LYS A 205 23.93 4.95 8.87
N ILE A 206 24.93 5.73 9.23
CA ILE A 206 25.95 5.33 10.21
C ILE A 206 25.29 5.10 11.57
N LYS A 207 24.40 5.99 12.02
CA LYS A 207 23.63 5.86 13.26
C LYS A 207 22.78 4.58 13.27
N GLU A 208 22.09 4.26 12.17
CA GLU A 208 21.27 3.05 12.05
C GLU A 208 22.12 1.78 12.12
N LEU A 209 23.24 1.75 11.41
CA LEU A 209 24.18 0.63 11.47
C LEU A 209 24.73 0.42 12.87
N ALA A 210 25.15 1.49 13.54
CA ALA A 210 25.64 1.44 14.90
C ALA A 210 24.55 0.99 15.90
N LEU A 211 23.30 1.45 15.72
CA LEU A 211 22.17 1.01 16.53
C LEU A 211 21.89 -0.48 16.33
N LYS A 212 21.88 -0.95 15.10
CA LYS A 212 21.67 -2.36 14.76
C LYS A 212 22.77 -3.24 15.36
N GLU A 213 24.03 -2.82 15.27
CA GLU A 213 25.15 -3.52 15.89
C GLU A 213 24.98 -3.59 17.43
N LYS A 214 24.63 -2.47 18.06
CA LYS A 214 24.36 -2.41 19.50
C LYS A 214 23.21 -3.31 19.91
N GLN A 215 22.14 -3.35 19.13
CA GLN A 215 21.00 -4.24 19.38
C GLN A 215 21.40 -5.71 19.29
N LEU A 216 22.15 -6.10 18.25
CA LEU A 216 22.65 -7.47 18.10
C LEU A 216 23.56 -7.89 19.28
N LYS A 217 24.48 -7.03 19.67
CA LYS A 217 25.34 -7.26 20.85
C LYS A 217 24.51 -7.42 22.13
N ARG A 218 23.48 -6.58 22.32
CA ARG A 218 22.59 -6.68 23.49
C ARG A 218 21.76 -7.96 23.50
N ILE A 219 21.24 -8.37 22.33
CA ILE A 219 20.50 -9.63 22.18
C ILE A 219 21.43 -10.81 22.51
N GLN A 220 22.65 -10.81 22.01
CA GLN A 220 23.64 -11.84 22.31
C GLN A 220 23.94 -11.94 23.82
N SER A 221 24.22 -10.81 24.45
CA SER A 221 24.47 -10.77 25.91
C SER A 221 23.25 -11.26 26.71
N TRP A 222 22.05 -10.79 26.31
CA TRP A 222 20.81 -11.22 26.95
C TRP A 222 20.54 -12.72 26.78
N MET A 223 20.82 -13.28 25.58
CA MET A 223 20.69 -14.74 25.37
C MET A 223 21.64 -15.52 26.30
N ILE A 224 22.89 -15.10 26.44
CA ILE A 224 23.86 -15.75 27.33
C ILE A 224 23.36 -15.71 28.76
N GLU A 225 22.95 -14.52 29.26
CA GLU A 225 22.38 -14.35 30.61
C GLU A 225 21.16 -15.28 30.81
N LYS A 226 20.27 -15.35 29.84
CA LYS A 226 19.06 -16.20 29.94
C LYS A 226 19.32 -17.68 29.83
N ILE A 227 20.31 -18.12 29.06
CA ILE A 227 20.74 -19.51 29.02
C ILE A 227 21.31 -19.94 30.40
N GLU A 228 22.04 -19.05 31.07
CA GLU A 228 22.59 -19.32 32.42
C GLU A 228 21.47 -19.46 33.47
N ASP A 229 20.47 -18.57 33.43
CA ASP A 229 19.39 -18.49 34.42
C ASP A 229 18.22 -19.44 34.16
N THR A 230 18.11 -20.02 32.96
CA THR A 230 16.95 -20.82 32.56
C THR A 230 17.27 -22.30 32.64
N TYR A 231 16.34 -23.10 33.19
CA TYR A 231 16.43 -24.55 33.12
C TYR A 231 16.21 -25.00 31.65
N ILE A 232 17.22 -25.65 31.10
CA ILE A 232 17.21 -26.15 29.73
C ILE A 232 17.46 -27.65 29.77
N ASN A 233 16.54 -28.44 29.20
CA ASN A 233 16.70 -29.88 29.05
C ASN A 233 16.74 -30.23 27.56
N ILE A 234 17.86 -30.76 27.10
CA ILE A 234 18.06 -31.24 25.75
C ILE A 234 18.10 -32.77 25.79
N ASN A 235 17.26 -33.41 24.95
CA ASN A 235 17.27 -34.87 24.81
C ASN A 235 18.67 -35.38 24.48
N LYS A 236 19.05 -36.54 25.05
CA LYS A 236 20.36 -37.15 24.86
C LYS A 236 20.77 -37.29 23.39
N ASP A 237 19.83 -37.63 22.53
CA ASP A 237 20.05 -37.81 21.09
C ASP A 237 20.45 -36.53 20.35
N ASN A 238 20.22 -35.34 20.96
CA ASN A 238 20.49 -34.02 20.38
C ASN A 238 21.59 -33.25 21.14
N GLN A 239 22.22 -33.84 22.18
CA GLN A 239 23.22 -33.11 22.95
C GLN A 239 24.53 -32.89 22.18
N ASP A 240 24.82 -33.75 21.21
CA ASP A 240 25.99 -33.65 20.30
C ASP A 240 25.79 -32.70 19.13
N CYS A 241 24.63 -32.02 19.03
CA CYS A 241 24.39 -31.05 17.99
C CYS A 241 25.29 -29.81 18.18
N ASN A 242 25.73 -29.25 17.04
CA ASN A 242 26.59 -28.08 17.03
C ASN A 242 25.74 -26.81 17.26
N PHE A 243 25.54 -26.42 18.52
CA PHE A 243 24.78 -25.23 18.88
C PHE A 243 25.63 -23.97 18.84
N THR A 244 25.08 -22.87 18.32
CA THR A 244 25.75 -21.55 18.28
C THR A 244 26.02 -21.00 19.70
N ASN A 245 25.21 -21.36 20.69
CA ASN A 245 25.33 -21.00 22.08
C ASN A 245 25.44 -22.25 22.94
N LYS A 246 25.97 -22.11 24.15
CA LYS A 246 26.12 -23.21 25.12
C LYS A 246 24.79 -23.61 25.75
N TRP A 247 23.92 -24.25 24.99
CA TRP A 247 22.63 -24.76 25.46
C TRP A 247 22.75 -25.97 26.39
N VAL A 248 23.79 -26.79 26.20
CA VAL A 248 24.05 -27.94 27.06
C VAL A 248 24.82 -27.47 28.28
N LYS A 249 24.23 -27.60 29.46
CA LYS A 249 24.86 -27.34 30.75
C LYS A 249 25.42 -28.66 31.28
N ASN A 250 26.71 -28.72 31.58
CA ASN A 250 27.35 -29.87 32.25
C ASN A 250 26.94 -29.95 33.70
#